data_a847c3885892408360eeb4a7c06847f6
#
_entry.id   a847c3885892408360eeb4a7c06847f6
#
_cell.length_a   1.000
_cell.length_b   1.000
_cell.length_c   1.000
_cell.angle_alpha   90.00
_cell.angle_beta   90.00
_cell.angle_gamma   90.00
#
_symmetry.space_group_name_H-M   'P 1'
#
loop_
_entity.id
_entity.type
_entity.pdbx_description
1 polymer ?
#
loop_
_entity_poly.entity_id
_entity_poly.type
_entity_poly.pdbx_seq_one_letter_code
_entity_poly.pdbx_strand_id
1 'polypeptide(L)'
;MCEICSIKTSWLPKVYESYEEVGTLLPELAKELGVSDQVKIVAGAGDNAAAAVGTGTVGDGACNISLGTSGTVFISSDKFGVDENNALHSFDHADGSYHLMGCMLSAASCNKWWMDDIIGTKDYGAEQENITKLGENHVFFLPYLMGERSPHNDPNARGTFIGLTMDTTRADMTQAVLEGVAFALRDSFEVARSLGIHIARTRICGGGAKSPLWKKIVANVLNIPVDIPENEQGPSMGGAMLAAVACGEYPTVRDAAETIVK
;
A
#
# COMPACT_ATOMS: atom_id res chain seq x y z
N MET A 1 -7.24 -4.92 -26.03
CA MET A 1 -5.75 -4.90 -25.99
C MET A 1 -5.14 -5.78 -27.09
N CYS A 2 -5.51 -7.06 -27.20
CA CYS A 2 -4.90 -7.95 -28.22
C CYS A 2 -5.06 -7.40 -29.65
N GLU A 3 -6.23 -6.88 -30.01
CA GLU A 3 -6.46 -6.24 -31.32
C GLU A 3 -5.59 -4.98 -31.49
N ILE A 4 -5.51 -4.11 -30.46
CA ILE A 4 -4.67 -2.89 -30.49
C ILE A 4 -3.20 -3.25 -30.68
N CYS A 5 -2.72 -4.29 -29.98
CA CYS A 5 -1.33 -4.73 -30.05
C CYS A 5 -1.06 -5.69 -31.22
N SER A 6 -2.07 -6.03 -32.04
CA SER A 6 -1.95 -6.99 -33.15
C SER A 6 -1.38 -8.36 -32.72
N ILE A 7 -1.74 -8.82 -31.52
CA ILE A 7 -1.34 -10.13 -30.97
C ILE A 7 -2.54 -11.07 -30.89
N LYS A 8 -2.27 -12.37 -30.96
CA LYS A 8 -3.31 -13.39 -30.83
C LYS A 8 -3.51 -13.73 -29.34
N THR A 9 -4.76 -13.88 -28.92
CA THR A 9 -5.08 -14.30 -27.54
C THR A 9 -4.44 -15.66 -27.19
N SER A 10 -4.24 -16.55 -28.19
CA SER A 10 -3.55 -17.83 -28.01
C SER A 10 -2.05 -17.71 -27.68
N TRP A 11 -1.47 -16.54 -27.74
CA TRP A 11 -0.08 -16.28 -27.33
C TRP A 11 0.00 -15.93 -25.85
N LEU A 12 -1.13 -15.63 -25.20
CA LEU A 12 -1.19 -15.30 -23.79
C LEU A 12 -1.35 -16.57 -22.97
N PRO A 13 -0.79 -16.61 -21.77
CA PRO A 13 -1.03 -17.72 -20.85
C PRO A 13 -2.50 -17.77 -20.43
N LYS A 14 -2.95 -18.93 -19.94
CA LYS A 14 -4.25 -19.04 -19.30
C LYS A 14 -4.25 -18.17 -18.02
N VAL A 15 -5.30 -17.39 -17.85
CA VAL A 15 -5.53 -16.57 -16.67
C VAL A 15 -6.36 -17.38 -15.66
N TYR A 16 -6.02 -17.28 -14.40
CA TYR A 16 -6.67 -17.95 -13.27
C TYR A 16 -6.98 -16.94 -12.18
N GLU A 17 -7.99 -17.20 -11.39
CA GLU A 17 -8.17 -16.51 -10.12
C GLU A 17 -7.02 -16.86 -9.15
N SER A 18 -6.68 -15.92 -8.28
CA SER A 18 -5.52 -16.06 -7.39
C SER A 18 -5.59 -17.26 -6.46
N TYR A 19 -6.79 -17.74 -6.14
CA TYR A 19 -7.07 -18.89 -5.28
C TYR A 19 -7.41 -20.17 -6.06
N GLU A 20 -7.32 -20.17 -7.40
CA GLU A 20 -7.56 -21.38 -8.20
C GLU A 20 -6.37 -22.34 -8.15
N GLU A 21 -6.69 -23.63 -8.10
CA GLU A 21 -5.72 -24.70 -8.28
C GLU A 21 -5.28 -24.76 -9.74
N VAL A 22 -3.97 -24.69 -9.98
CA VAL A 22 -3.37 -24.76 -11.32
C VAL A 22 -2.66 -26.06 -11.59
N GLY A 23 -2.55 -26.93 -10.61
CA GLY A 23 -1.93 -28.24 -10.71
C GLY A 23 -1.51 -28.81 -9.36
N THR A 24 -0.73 -29.88 -9.41
CA THR A 24 -0.11 -30.52 -8.24
C THR A 24 1.40 -30.52 -8.35
N LEU A 25 2.06 -30.84 -7.24
CA LEU A 25 3.50 -30.90 -7.18
C LEU A 25 4.05 -32.02 -8.08
N LEU A 26 5.15 -31.78 -8.78
CA LEU A 26 5.82 -32.82 -9.56
C LEU A 26 6.27 -33.95 -8.64
N PRO A 27 6.05 -35.25 -9.03
CA PRO A 27 6.36 -36.40 -8.17
C PRO A 27 7.83 -36.45 -7.70
N GLU A 28 8.76 -36.01 -8.55
CA GLU A 28 10.18 -35.99 -8.24
C GLU A 28 10.46 -34.97 -7.13
N LEU A 29 9.85 -33.77 -7.23
CA LEU A 29 10.00 -32.70 -6.24
C LEU A 29 9.30 -33.04 -4.94
N ALA A 30 8.12 -33.67 -5.01
CA ALA A 30 7.42 -34.17 -3.83
C ALA A 30 8.27 -35.15 -3.03
N LYS A 31 8.94 -36.07 -3.73
CA LYS A 31 9.86 -37.05 -3.13
C LYS A 31 11.07 -36.37 -2.50
N GLU A 32 11.66 -35.39 -3.15
CA GLU A 32 12.81 -34.62 -2.64
C GLU A 32 12.44 -33.87 -1.36
N LEU A 33 11.27 -33.23 -1.33
CA LEU A 33 10.76 -32.45 -0.19
C LEU A 33 10.15 -33.32 0.92
N GLY A 34 9.94 -34.64 0.66
CA GLY A 34 9.32 -35.53 1.63
C GLY A 34 7.83 -35.27 1.87
N VAL A 35 7.11 -34.73 0.89
CA VAL A 35 5.68 -34.40 0.94
C VAL A 35 4.90 -35.24 -0.08
N SER A 36 3.56 -35.19 -0.02
CA SER A 36 2.70 -35.83 -1.01
C SER A 36 2.79 -35.16 -2.39
N ASP A 37 2.71 -35.92 -3.46
CA ASP A 37 2.54 -35.40 -4.83
C ASP A 37 1.14 -34.82 -5.10
N GLN A 38 0.21 -34.99 -4.15
CA GLN A 38 -1.12 -34.38 -4.16
C GLN A 38 -1.12 -32.97 -3.60
N VAL A 39 0.04 -32.41 -3.23
CA VAL A 39 0.14 -31.00 -2.81
C VAL A 39 -0.29 -30.11 -3.96
N LYS A 40 -1.31 -29.29 -3.70
CA LYS A 40 -1.89 -28.37 -4.68
C LYS A 40 -0.95 -27.20 -4.95
N ILE A 41 -0.85 -26.83 -6.21
CA ILE A 41 -0.23 -25.58 -6.64
C ILE A 41 -1.34 -24.60 -6.97
N VAL A 42 -1.29 -23.43 -6.36
CA VAL A 42 -2.30 -22.36 -6.48
C VAL A 42 -1.73 -21.22 -7.31
N ALA A 43 -2.57 -20.54 -8.08
CA ALA A 43 -2.16 -19.48 -8.99
C ALA A 43 -1.39 -18.36 -8.26
N GLY A 44 -1.85 -17.97 -7.07
CA GLY A 44 -1.21 -16.92 -6.28
C GLY A 44 -1.53 -15.52 -6.80
N ALA A 45 -0.81 -14.52 -6.27
CA ALA A 45 -1.03 -13.11 -6.62
C ALA A 45 0.28 -12.34 -6.67
N GLY A 46 0.28 -11.17 -7.32
CA GLY A 46 1.34 -10.20 -7.19
C GLY A 46 1.47 -9.70 -5.74
N ASP A 47 2.65 -9.24 -5.36
CA ASP A 47 3.02 -8.90 -3.98
C ASP A 47 2.06 -7.91 -3.31
N ASN A 48 1.62 -6.86 -4.01
CA ASN A 48 0.68 -5.88 -3.47
C ASN A 48 -0.71 -6.46 -3.20
N ALA A 49 -1.26 -7.27 -4.13
CA ALA A 49 -2.54 -7.92 -3.95
C ALA A 49 -2.48 -9.01 -2.87
N ALA A 50 -1.40 -9.79 -2.83
CA ALA A 50 -1.16 -10.74 -1.76
C ALA A 50 -1.01 -10.03 -0.40
N ALA A 51 -0.27 -8.92 -0.33
CA ALA A 51 -0.16 -8.12 0.89
C ALA A 51 -1.51 -7.57 1.35
N ALA A 52 -2.36 -7.13 0.42
CA ALA A 52 -3.71 -6.67 0.74
C ALA A 52 -4.53 -7.79 1.39
N VAL A 53 -4.54 -8.99 0.83
CA VAL A 53 -5.20 -10.16 1.44
C VAL A 53 -4.59 -10.43 2.83
N GLY A 54 -3.26 -10.51 2.92
CA GLY A 54 -2.54 -10.83 4.16
C GLY A 54 -2.70 -9.80 5.26
N THR A 55 -3.08 -8.58 4.94
CA THR A 55 -3.43 -7.51 5.89
C THR A 55 -4.94 -7.35 6.07
N GLY A 56 -5.75 -8.22 5.49
CA GLY A 56 -7.21 -8.17 5.56
C GLY A 56 -7.84 -7.01 4.79
N THR A 57 -7.13 -6.47 3.80
CA THR A 57 -7.66 -5.41 2.93
C THR A 57 -8.45 -6.05 1.78
N VAL A 58 -9.61 -6.57 2.12
CA VAL A 58 -10.55 -7.26 1.23
C VAL A 58 -11.96 -6.68 1.41
N GLY A 59 -12.75 -6.70 0.34
CA GLY A 59 -14.10 -6.13 0.33
C GLY A 59 -14.12 -4.63 0.10
N ASP A 60 -15.30 -4.14 -0.27
CA ASP A 60 -15.53 -2.75 -0.73
C ASP A 60 -15.13 -1.70 0.29
N GLY A 61 -14.31 -0.74 -0.11
CA GLY A 61 -13.82 0.34 0.73
C GLY A 61 -12.72 -0.05 1.74
N ALA A 62 -12.30 -1.32 1.80
CA ALA A 62 -11.15 -1.70 2.60
C ALA A 62 -9.88 -1.06 2.05
N CYS A 63 -9.06 -0.49 2.93
CA CYS A 63 -7.88 0.27 2.51
C CYS A 63 -6.64 -0.12 3.32
N ASN A 64 -5.50 -0.13 2.64
CA ASN A 64 -4.18 -0.29 3.25
C ASN A 64 -3.22 0.76 2.71
N ILE A 65 -2.44 1.35 3.61
CA ILE A 65 -1.32 2.23 3.28
C ILE A 65 -0.02 1.48 3.57
N SER A 66 0.82 1.32 2.56
CA SER A 66 2.20 0.89 2.77
C SER A 66 3.12 2.10 2.79
N LEU A 67 3.73 2.38 3.95
CA LEU A 67 4.64 3.51 4.17
C LEU A 67 6.08 3.01 4.15
N GLY A 68 6.51 2.58 2.97
CA GLY A 68 7.87 2.12 2.65
C GLY A 68 8.73 3.22 2.03
N THR A 69 9.80 2.87 1.31
CA THR A 69 10.63 3.81 0.53
C THR A 69 9.75 4.66 -0.37
N SER A 70 8.90 4.02 -1.17
CA SER A 70 7.71 4.59 -1.83
C SER A 70 6.48 4.38 -0.95
N GLY A 71 5.39 5.08 -1.25
CA GLY A 71 4.11 4.92 -0.57
C GLY A 71 3.06 4.34 -1.51
N THR A 72 2.24 3.41 -1.01
CA THR A 72 1.09 2.94 -1.76
C THR A 72 -0.19 3.11 -0.95
N VAL A 73 -1.26 3.47 -1.63
CA VAL A 73 -2.62 3.46 -1.12
C VAL A 73 -3.38 2.42 -1.93
N PHE A 74 -3.70 1.31 -1.31
CA PHE A 74 -4.46 0.21 -1.91
C PHE A 74 -5.90 0.29 -1.41
N ILE A 75 -6.86 0.35 -2.33
CA ILE A 75 -8.28 0.51 -2.01
C ILE A 75 -9.06 -0.59 -2.73
N SER A 76 -9.57 -1.55 -1.98
CA SER A 76 -10.41 -2.64 -2.49
C SER A 76 -11.79 -2.13 -2.90
N SER A 77 -12.35 -2.66 -3.98
CA SER A 77 -13.67 -2.32 -4.49
C SER A 77 -14.35 -3.53 -5.12
N ASP A 78 -15.62 -3.72 -4.81
CA ASP A 78 -16.44 -4.77 -5.42
C ASP A 78 -16.80 -4.43 -6.89
N LYS A 79 -16.51 -3.21 -7.34
CA LYS A 79 -16.80 -2.73 -8.69
C LYS A 79 -15.55 -2.32 -9.43
N PHE A 80 -15.45 -2.72 -10.70
CA PHE A 80 -14.43 -2.19 -11.57
C PHE A 80 -14.61 -0.67 -11.71
N GLY A 81 -13.56 0.07 -11.43
CA GLY A 81 -13.51 1.52 -11.53
C GLY A 81 -12.29 1.98 -12.29
N VAL A 82 -12.46 2.99 -13.12
CA VAL A 82 -11.37 3.66 -13.84
C VAL A 82 -11.40 5.13 -13.48
N ASP A 83 -10.29 5.66 -13.04
CA ASP A 83 -10.10 7.09 -12.96
C ASP A 83 -9.73 7.63 -14.34
N GLU A 84 -10.60 8.44 -14.93
CA GLU A 84 -10.43 8.99 -16.27
C GLU A 84 -9.16 9.87 -16.42
N ASN A 85 -8.67 10.41 -15.30
CA ASN A 85 -7.44 11.20 -15.26
C ASN A 85 -6.17 10.36 -15.08
N ASN A 86 -6.32 9.03 -14.93
CA ASN A 86 -5.22 8.10 -14.63
C ASN A 86 -4.40 8.47 -13.39
N ALA A 87 -5.01 9.15 -12.44
CA ALA A 87 -4.38 9.50 -11.16
C ALA A 87 -4.21 8.29 -10.25
N LEU A 88 -5.16 7.33 -10.31
CA LEU A 88 -5.06 6.02 -9.66
C LEU A 88 -5.03 4.91 -10.71
N HIS A 89 -4.29 3.85 -10.40
CA HIS A 89 -4.24 2.64 -11.23
C HIS A 89 -5.37 1.70 -10.83
N SER A 90 -5.98 1.05 -11.83
CA SER A 90 -7.05 0.07 -11.65
C SER A 90 -6.53 -1.34 -11.96
N PHE A 91 -6.77 -2.29 -11.06
CA PHE A 91 -6.33 -3.68 -11.17
C PHE A 91 -7.40 -4.64 -10.66
N ASP A 92 -7.26 -5.92 -11.06
CA ASP A 92 -7.96 -7.02 -10.41
C ASP A 92 -7.34 -7.29 -9.03
N HIS A 93 -8.17 -7.63 -8.06
CA HIS A 93 -7.75 -7.98 -6.71
C HIS A 93 -7.72 -9.49 -6.51
N ALA A 94 -6.83 -9.97 -5.63
CA ALA A 94 -6.64 -11.40 -5.37
C ALA A 94 -7.82 -12.09 -4.65
N ASP A 95 -8.83 -11.34 -4.22
CA ASP A 95 -10.07 -11.87 -3.65
C ASP A 95 -11.19 -12.08 -4.69
N GLY A 96 -10.90 -11.89 -5.98
CA GLY A 96 -11.86 -11.96 -7.08
C GLY A 96 -12.63 -10.66 -7.34
N SER A 97 -12.27 -9.58 -6.67
CA SER A 97 -12.81 -8.23 -6.88
C SER A 97 -11.81 -7.32 -7.61
N TYR A 98 -11.88 -6.02 -7.39
CA TYR A 98 -11.00 -5.02 -8.01
C TYR A 98 -10.32 -4.17 -6.95
N HIS A 99 -9.30 -3.41 -7.35
CA HIS A 99 -8.74 -2.37 -6.51
C HIS A 99 -8.25 -1.16 -7.31
N LEU A 100 -8.27 -0.01 -6.64
CA LEU A 100 -7.56 1.17 -7.08
C LEU A 100 -6.27 1.30 -6.26
N MET A 101 -5.21 1.73 -6.92
CA MET A 101 -3.91 1.91 -6.27
C MET A 101 -3.32 3.27 -6.60
N GLY A 102 -3.08 4.06 -5.56
CA GLY A 102 -2.20 5.22 -5.60
C GLY A 102 -0.77 4.82 -5.26
N CYS A 103 0.20 5.33 -6.01
CA CYS A 103 1.61 5.03 -5.78
C CYS A 103 2.42 6.33 -5.80
N MET A 104 2.85 6.80 -4.64
CA MET A 104 3.77 7.92 -4.52
C MET A 104 5.22 7.44 -4.54
N LEU A 105 6.10 8.19 -5.20
CA LEU A 105 7.49 7.76 -5.43
C LEU A 105 8.37 7.93 -4.19
N SER A 106 8.10 8.93 -3.36
CA SER A 106 8.93 9.27 -2.19
C SER A 106 8.07 9.38 -0.93
N ALA A 107 8.04 8.31 -0.10
CA ALA A 107 7.32 8.27 1.16
C ALA A 107 8.28 8.24 2.36
N ALA A 108 8.56 7.08 2.95
CA ALA A 108 9.52 7.03 4.05
C ALA A 108 10.94 7.39 3.60
N SER A 109 11.24 7.33 2.31
CA SER A 109 12.48 7.87 1.75
C SER A 109 12.65 9.37 1.97
N CYS A 110 11.57 10.17 2.02
CA CYS A 110 11.65 11.59 2.36
C CYS A 110 12.16 11.79 3.79
N ASN A 111 11.59 11.05 4.75
CA ASN A 111 12.06 11.11 6.12
C ASN A 111 13.49 10.59 6.26
N LYS A 112 13.83 9.50 5.55
CA LYS A 112 15.19 8.97 5.53
C LYS A 112 16.18 10.00 4.97
N TRP A 113 15.90 10.59 3.82
CA TRP A 113 16.71 11.66 3.23
C TRP A 113 16.87 12.85 4.19
N TRP A 114 15.78 13.31 4.81
CA TRP A 114 15.82 14.39 5.78
C TRP A 114 16.70 14.06 6.98
N MET A 115 16.51 12.89 7.58
CA MET A 115 17.24 12.46 8.77
C MET A 115 18.71 12.16 8.48
N ASP A 116 18.99 11.31 7.50
CA ASP A 116 20.34 10.78 7.23
C ASP A 116 21.21 11.81 6.51
N ASP A 117 20.67 12.46 5.46
CA ASP A 117 21.47 13.25 4.53
C ASP A 117 21.45 14.74 4.86
N ILE A 118 20.32 15.29 5.38
CA ILE A 118 20.21 16.73 5.68
C ILE A 118 20.61 17.04 7.11
N ILE A 119 20.06 16.35 8.10
CA ILE A 119 20.33 16.64 9.50
C ILE A 119 21.42 15.74 10.12
N GLY A 120 21.81 14.68 9.44
CA GLY A 120 22.96 13.82 9.79
C GLY A 120 22.76 13.00 11.03
N THR A 121 21.52 12.53 11.33
CA THR A 121 21.24 11.66 12.46
C THR A 121 20.42 10.45 12.05
N LYS A 122 20.65 9.33 12.72
CA LYS A 122 19.85 8.09 12.58
C LYS A 122 18.89 7.87 13.76
N ASP A 123 18.88 8.78 14.72
CA ASP A 123 17.96 8.73 15.86
C ASP A 123 16.62 9.42 15.51
N TYR A 124 15.80 8.69 14.78
CA TYR A 124 14.49 9.14 14.35
C TYR A 124 13.55 9.40 15.54
N GLY A 125 13.70 8.64 16.63
CA GLY A 125 12.89 8.78 17.84
C GLY A 125 13.16 10.11 18.53
N ALA A 126 14.41 10.38 18.88
CA ALA A 126 14.82 11.60 19.56
C ALA A 126 14.47 12.86 18.75
N GLU A 127 14.61 12.82 17.41
CA GLU A 127 14.23 13.94 16.57
C GLU A 127 12.73 14.24 16.62
N GLN A 128 11.90 13.19 16.67
CA GLN A 128 10.44 13.32 16.71
C GLN A 128 9.89 13.72 18.09
N GLU A 129 10.63 13.49 19.18
CA GLU A 129 10.24 13.90 20.55
C GLU A 129 10.08 15.43 20.67
N ASN A 130 10.78 16.19 19.86
CA ASN A 130 10.67 17.64 19.84
C ASN A 130 9.39 18.17 19.17
N ILE A 131 8.64 17.30 18.50
CA ILE A 131 7.38 17.65 17.84
C ILE A 131 6.23 17.43 18.82
N THR A 132 5.82 18.50 19.51
CA THR A 132 4.84 18.42 20.60
C THR A 132 3.44 18.88 20.18
N LYS A 133 3.31 19.61 19.08
CA LYS A 133 2.07 20.22 18.60
C LYS A 133 1.79 19.85 17.15
N LEU A 134 0.78 19.03 16.93
CA LEU A 134 0.31 18.69 15.60
C LEU A 134 -0.77 19.66 15.13
N GLY A 135 -0.73 20.01 13.83
CA GLY A 135 -1.70 20.89 13.20
C GLY A 135 -1.46 22.39 13.41
N GLU A 136 -0.39 22.78 14.08
CA GLU A 136 -0.01 24.18 14.29
C GLU A 136 1.21 24.61 13.43
N ASN A 137 1.76 23.69 12.63
CA ASN A 137 2.89 23.98 11.77
C ASN A 137 2.48 24.83 10.56
N HIS A 138 3.25 25.87 10.25
CA HIS A 138 3.04 26.71 9.04
C HIS A 138 4.10 26.45 7.96
N VAL A 139 5.01 25.51 8.21
CA VAL A 139 5.93 25.02 7.18
C VAL A 139 5.32 23.82 6.51
N PHE A 140 5.29 23.82 5.20
CA PHE A 140 4.82 22.70 4.39
C PHE A 140 5.98 22.13 3.58
N PHE A 141 5.92 20.83 3.33
CA PHE A 141 6.88 20.13 2.49
C PHE A 141 6.15 19.39 1.38
N LEU A 142 6.55 19.62 0.13
CA LEU A 142 6.13 18.82 -1.01
C LEU A 142 7.11 17.67 -1.17
N PRO A 143 6.68 16.38 -1.03
CA PRO A 143 7.58 15.24 -0.91
C PRO A 143 8.10 14.69 -2.24
N TYR A 144 8.07 15.47 -3.32
CA TYR A 144 8.29 15.02 -4.69
C TYR A 144 9.77 14.96 -5.07
N LEU A 145 10.62 14.35 -4.23
CA LEU A 145 12.08 14.30 -4.42
C LEU A 145 12.50 13.61 -5.71
N MET A 146 11.69 12.66 -6.21
CA MET A 146 11.95 11.89 -7.43
C MET A 146 10.89 12.13 -8.52
N GLY A 147 10.24 13.29 -8.52
CA GLY A 147 8.99 13.45 -9.25
C GLY A 147 7.83 12.80 -8.54
N GLU A 148 6.66 12.75 -9.16
CA GLU A 148 5.52 12.05 -8.57
C GLU A 148 4.71 11.29 -9.63
N ARG A 149 4.16 10.14 -9.19
CA ARG A 149 3.26 9.32 -10.00
C ARG A 149 1.82 9.65 -9.61
N SER A 150 1.29 9.02 -8.58
CA SER A 150 -0.10 9.24 -8.17
C SER A 150 -0.21 10.36 -7.13
N PRO A 151 -1.18 11.27 -7.27
CA PRO A 151 -2.15 11.37 -8.37
C PRO A 151 -1.70 12.32 -9.49
N HIS A 152 -0.53 12.93 -9.40
CA HIS A 152 -0.13 14.09 -10.23
C HIS A 152 0.44 13.72 -11.60
N ASN A 153 1.06 12.53 -11.73
CA ASN A 153 1.72 12.07 -12.96
C ASN A 153 2.75 13.07 -13.51
N ASP A 154 3.48 13.76 -12.60
CA ASP A 154 4.49 14.75 -12.97
C ASP A 154 5.92 14.27 -12.62
N PRO A 155 6.69 13.76 -13.58
CA PRO A 155 8.07 13.33 -13.36
C PRO A 155 9.03 14.50 -13.07
N ASN A 156 8.59 15.74 -13.31
CA ASN A 156 9.38 16.95 -13.09
C ASN A 156 9.07 17.65 -11.76
N ALA A 157 8.07 17.20 -11.01
CA ALA A 157 7.81 17.69 -9.66
C ALA A 157 9.06 17.55 -8.77
N ARG A 158 9.27 18.49 -7.86
CA ARG A 158 10.45 18.50 -6.97
C ARG A 158 10.04 18.77 -5.53
N GLY A 159 10.84 18.22 -4.60
CA GLY A 159 10.71 18.53 -3.18
C GLY A 159 10.90 20.01 -2.89
N THR A 160 10.02 20.57 -2.07
CA THR A 160 10.02 22.01 -1.78
C THR A 160 9.52 22.26 -0.37
N PHE A 161 10.22 23.10 0.38
CA PHE A 161 9.70 23.69 1.63
C PHE A 161 9.04 25.03 1.34
N ILE A 162 7.87 25.26 1.95
CA ILE A 162 7.08 26.49 1.79
C ILE A 162 6.73 27.02 3.19
N GLY A 163 6.76 28.34 3.36
CA GLY A 163 6.35 28.98 4.61
C GLY A 163 7.47 29.18 5.63
N LEU A 164 8.74 29.07 5.24
CA LEU A 164 9.88 29.32 6.13
C LEU A 164 9.92 30.79 6.60
N THR A 165 10.18 30.97 7.88
CA THR A 165 10.40 32.29 8.53
C THR A 165 11.69 32.25 9.35
N MET A 166 12.09 33.36 9.91
CA MET A 166 13.25 33.44 10.81
C MET A 166 13.07 32.62 12.09
N ASP A 167 11.81 32.35 12.47
CA ASP A 167 11.47 31.58 13.69
C ASP A 167 11.28 30.09 13.41
N THR A 168 11.39 29.65 12.15
CA THR A 168 11.27 28.25 11.78
C THR A 168 12.36 27.41 12.42
N THR A 169 11.95 26.42 13.18
CA THR A 169 12.87 25.52 13.87
C THR A 169 13.13 24.23 13.08
N ARG A 170 14.16 23.48 13.46
CA ARG A 170 14.45 22.16 12.92
C ARG A 170 13.26 21.18 13.16
N ALA A 171 12.60 21.27 14.31
CA ALA A 171 11.43 20.46 14.63
C ALA A 171 10.25 20.75 13.68
N ASP A 172 10.01 22.03 13.34
CA ASP A 172 8.98 22.42 12.37
C ASP A 172 9.27 21.83 10.98
N MET A 173 10.53 21.84 10.55
CA MET A 173 10.91 21.24 9.26
C MET A 173 10.80 19.71 9.28
N THR A 174 11.18 19.05 10.37
CA THR A 174 11.01 17.60 10.54
C THR A 174 9.52 17.23 10.51
N GLN A 175 8.68 17.97 11.21
CA GLN A 175 7.23 17.81 11.19
C GLN A 175 6.67 18.00 9.77
N ALA A 176 7.11 19.04 9.07
CA ALA A 176 6.67 19.32 7.70
C ALA A 176 6.98 18.14 6.74
N VAL A 177 8.12 17.48 6.88
CA VAL A 177 8.46 16.29 6.08
C VAL A 177 7.48 15.16 6.34
N LEU A 178 7.15 14.87 7.60
CA LEU A 178 6.19 13.82 7.95
C LEU A 178 4.77 14.14 7.49
N GLU A 179 4.33 15.38 7.69
CA GLU A 179 3.01 15.87 7.27
C GLU A 179 2.89 15.93 5.75
N GLY A 180 3.93 16.36 5.03
CA GLY A 180 3.94 16.44 3.58
C GLY A 180 3.70 15.09 2.91
N VAL A 181 4.32 14.02 3.40
CA VAL A 181 4.04 12.65 2.94
C VAL A 181 2.58 12.26 3.23
N ALA A 182 2.06 12.61 4.41
CA ALA A 182 0.67 12.31 4.76
C ALA A 182 -0.34 13.08 3.87
N PHE A 183 -0.05 14.34 3.53
CA PHE A 183 -0.87 15.12 2.59
C PHE A 183 -0.85 14.52 1.19
N ALA A 184 0.32 14.11 0.68
CA ALA A 184 0.41 13.46 -0.62
C ALA A 184 -0.33 12.10 -0.67
N LEU A 185 -0.32 11.33 0.42
CA LEU A 185 -1.18 10.14 0.54
C LEU A 185 -2.66 10.51 0.48
N ARG A 186 -3.06 11.60 1.17
CA ARG A 186 -4.44 12.10 1.15
C ARG A 186 -4.92 12.47 -0.25
N ASP A 187 -4.08 13.00 -1.11
CA ASP A 187 -4.46 13.32 -2.49
C ASP A 187 -5.02 12.08 -3.22
N SER A 188 -4.42 10.89 -3.02
CA SER A 188 -4.97 9.63 -3.56
C SER A 188 -6.31 9.26 -2.93
N PHE A 189 -6.54 9.55 -1.65
CA PHE A 189 -7.83 9.35 -1.00
C PHE A 189 -8.91 10.29 -1.56
N GLU A 190 -8.57 11.54 -1.85
CA GLU A 190 -9.52 12.49 -2.43
C GLU A 190 -9.93 12.08 -3.85
N VAL A 191 -9.01 11.52 -4.66
CA VAL A 191 -9.37 10.93 -5.95
C VAL A 191 -10.34 9.76 -5.76
N ALA A 192 -10.07 8.82 -4.86
CA ALA A 192 -10.98 7.71 -4.58
C ALA A 192 -12.36 8.18 -4.11
N ARG A 193 -12.40 9.19 -3.25
CA ARG A 193 -13.66 9.82 -2.79
C ARG A 193 -14.45 10.46 -3.93
N SER A 194 -13.78 11.11 -4.88
CA SER A 194 -14.42 11.70 -6.06
C SER A 194 -15.02 10.64 -6.98
N LEU A 195 -14.53 9.41 -6.94
CA LEU A 195 -15.08 8.24 -7.63
C LEU A 195 -16.21 7.55 -6.84
N GLY A 196 -16.63 8.13 -5.70
CA GLY A 196 -17.71 7.62 -4.86
C GLY A 196 -17.29 6.48 -3.91
N ILE A 197 -16.01 6.21 -3.75
CA ILE A 197 -15.52 5.18 -2.83
C ILE A 197 -15.44 5.76 -1.41
N HIS A 198 -16.11 5.11 -0.47
CA HIS A 198 -16.10 5.49 0.93
C HIS A 198 -15.08 4.66 1.72
N ILE A 199 -14.04 5.31 2.21
CA ILE A 199 -12.99 4.69 3.03
C ILE A 199 -13.23 5.11 4.48
N ALA A 200 -13.78 4.21 5.29
CA ALA A 200 -14.12 4.49 6.69
C ALA A 200 -12.92 4.33 7.64
N ARG A 201 -11.96 3.48 7.30
CA ARG A 201 -10.73 3.21 8.05
C ARG A 201 -9.65 2.70 7.11
N THR A 202 -8.41 2.76 7.53
CA THR A 202 -7.28 2.19 6.78
C THR A 202 -6.36 1.41 7.69
N ARG A 203 -5.68 0.42 7.13
CA ARG A 203 -4.52 -0.21 7.77
C ARG A 203 -3.25 0.49 7.31
N ILE A 204 -2.20 0.44 8.13
CA ILE A 204 -0.90 0.99 7.77
C ILE A 204 0.20 -0.02 8.08
N CYS A 205 1.13 -0.19 7.14
CA CYS A 205 2.30 -1.07 7.27
C CYS A 205 3.56 -0.40 6.72
N GLY A 206 4.68 -1.10 6.76
CA GLY A 206 5.97 -0.62 6.28
C GLY A 206 6.81 0.09 7.33
N GLY A 207 8.02 0.49 6.95
CA GLY A 207 9.02 1.04 7.89
C GLY A 207 8.57 2.34 8.58
N GLY A 208 7.85 3.22 7.88
CA GLY A 208 7.31 4.46 8.42
C GLY A 208 6.23 4.24 9.48
N ALA A 209 5.49 3.13 9.39
CA ALA A 209 4.46 2.77 10.37
C ALA A 209 5.03 2.44 11.77
N LYS A 210 6.34 2.27 11.90
CA LYS A 210 7.01 2.09 13.19
C LYS A 210 7.01 3.35 14.05
N SER A 211 6.87 4.54 13.44
CA SER A 211 6.78 5.81 14.17
C SER A 211 5.37 6.03 14.74
N PRO A 212 5.20 6.10 16.07
CA PRO A 212 3.90 6.42 16.68
C PRO A 212 3.42 7.82 16.30
N LEU A 213 4.34 8.79 16.17
CA LEU A 213 4.03 10.15 15.77
C LEU A 213 3.48 10.18 14.34
N TRP A 214 4.16 9.50 13.41
CA TRP A 214 3.76 9.52 12.00
C TRP A 214 2.38 8.87 11.79
N LYS A 215 2.08 7.79 12.53
CA LYS A 215 0.74 7.19 12.53
C LYS A 215 -0.34 8.18 12.97
N LYS A 216 -0.08 8.99 14.01
CA LYS A 216 -1.00 10.05 14.45
C LYS A 216 -1.17 11.12 13.37
N ILE A 217 -0.09 11.55 12.74
CA ILE A 217 -0.12 12.53 11.65
C ILE A 217 -1.00 11.99 10.50
N VAL A 218 -0.77 10.75 10.06
CA VAL A 218 -1.56 10.12 9.00
C VAL A 218 -3.04 10.04 9.39
N ALA A 219 -3.36 9.59 10.59
CA ALA A 219 -4.74 9.52 11.08
C ALA A 219 -5.42 10.90 11.10
N ASN A 220 -4.71 11.94 11.56
CA ASN A 220 -5.22 13.31 11.61
C ASN A 220 -5.45 13.86 10.19
N VAL A 221 -4.48 13.70 9.29
CA VAL A 221 -4.57 14.22 7.92
C VAL A 221 -5.68 13.54 7.13
N LEU A 222 -5.82 12.22 7.25
CA LEU A 222 -6.87 11.45 6.57
C LEU A 222 -8.23 11.59 7.26
N ASN A 223 -8.25 11.96 8.52
CA ASN A 223 -9.45 12.05 9.39
C ASN A 223 -10.24 10.72 9.44
N ILE A 224 -9.52 9.60 9.55
CA ILE A 224 -10.07 8.24 9.70
C ILE A 224 -9.22 7.43 10.69
N PRO A 225 -9.78 6.38 11.32
CA PRO A 225 -9.01 5.43 12.09
C PRO A 225 -7.91 4.76 11.25
N VAL A 226 -6.73 4.60 11.85
CA VAL A 226 -5.59 3.90 11.27
C VAL A 226 -5.26 2.69 12.14
N ASP A 227 -5.48 1.50 11.60
CA ASP A 227 -5.24 0.24 12.27
C ASP A 227 -3.83 -0.28 11.94
N ILE A 228 -3.26 -1.02 12.89
CA ILE A 228 -1.95 -1.66 12.72
C ILE A 228 -2.18 -3.17 12.79
N PRO A 229 -1.93 -3.90 11.69
CA PRO A 229 -2.03 -5.36 11.72
C PRO A 229 -1.05 -5.94 12.76
N GLU A 230 -1.49 -6.92 13.53
CA GLU A 230 -0.61 -7.62 14.48
C GLU A 230 0.52 -8.38 13.78
N ASN A 231 0.29 -8.81 12.53
CA ASN A 231 1.26 -9.53 11.72
C ASN A 231 1.69 -8.69 10.50
N GLU A 232 2.99 -8.42 10.39
CA GLU A 232 3.58 -7.63 9.30
C GLU A 232 3.95 -8.47 8.05
N GLN A 233 3.68 -9.79 8.03
CA GLN A 233 4.03 -10.67 6.91
C GLN A 233 3.00 -10.64 5.78
N GLY A 234 2.60 -9.45 5.34
CA GLY A 234 1.54 -9.23 4.37
C GLY A 234 1.54 -10.18 3.16
N PRO A 235 2.53 -10.15 2.25
CA PRO A 235 2.49 -10.98 1.03
C PRO A 235 2.52 -12.47 1.29
N SER A 236 3.36 -12.95 2.20
CA SER A 236 3.46 -14.38 2.51
C SER A 236 2.22 -14.91 3.23
N MET A 237 1.64 -14.12 4.13
CA MET A 237 0.37 -14.45 4.77
C MET A 237 -0.76 -14.50 3.76
N GLY A 238 -0.84 -13.53 2.85
CA GLY A 238 -1.84 -13.52 1.77
C GLY A 238 -1.72 -14.75 0.87
N GLY A 239 -0.51 -15.11 0.46
CA GLY A 239 -0.27 -16.33 -0.31
C GLY A 239 -0.74 -17.61 0.43
N ALA A 240 -0.48 -17.70 1.74
CA ALA A 240 -0.96 -18.81 2.57
C ALA A 240 -2.50 -18.84 2.66
N MET A 241 -3.15 -17.68 2.78
CA MET A 241 -4.62 -17.60 2.78
C MET A 241 -5.24 -18.03 1.45
N LEU A 242 -4.66 -17.60 0.31
CA LEU A 242 -5.09 -18.02 -1.03
C LEU A 242 -4.99 -19.54 -1.18
N ALA A 243 -3.90 -20.15 -0.70
CA ALA A 243 -3.72 -21.59 -0.68
C ALA A 243 -4.74 -22.30 0.23
N ALA A 244 -5.05 -21.75 1.40
CA ALA A 244 -6.05 -22.30 2.31
C ALA A 244 -7.46 -22.31 1.68
N VAL A 245 -7.82 -21.25 0.95
CA VAL A 245 -9.08 -21.18 0.19
C VAL A 245 -9.11 -22.26 -0.91
N ALA A 246 -8.04 -22.40 -1.69
CA ALA A 246 -7.93 -23.46 -2.72
C ALA A 246 -8.01 -24.87 -2.15
N CYS A 247 -7.60 -25.07 -0.90
CA CYS A 247 -7.72 -26.35 -0.19
C CYS A 247 -9.11 -26.56 0.44
N GLY A 248 -9.98 -25.55 0.41
CA GLY A 248 -11.34 -25.65 0.97
C GLY A 248 -11.43 -25.41 2.47
N GLU A 249 -10.36 -24.91 3.11
CA GLU A 249 -10.36 -24.56 4.54
C GLU A 249 -11.23 -23.33 4.84
N TYR A 250 -11.38 -22.45 3.86
CA TYR A 250 -12.27 -21.28 3.91
C TYR A 250 -13.09 -21.18 2.63
N PRO A 251 -14.37 -20.76 2.73
CA PRO A 251 -15.25 -20.61 1.57
C PRO A 251 -14.77 -19.53 0.58
N THR A 252 -14.26 -18.42 1.08
CA THR A 252 -13.79 -17.28 0.28
C THR A 252 -12.50 -16.69 0.87
N VAL A 253 -11.80 -15.88 0.08
CA VAL A 253 -10.64 -15.10 0.53
C VAL A 253 -11.02 -14.11 1.63
N ARG A 254 -12.24 -13.55 1.55
CA ARG A 254 -12.77 -12.64 2.57
C ARG A 254 -12.96 -13.36 3.91
N ASP A 255 -13.58 -14.56 3.93
CA ASP A 255 -13.74 -15.36 5.16
C ASP A 255 -12.40 -15.72 5.80
N ALA A 256 -11.41 -16.09 4.97
CA ALA A 256 -10.05 -16.36 5.44
C ALA A 256 -9.43 -15.11 6.10
N ALA A 257 -9.52 -13.96 5.44
CA ALA A 257 -8.97 -12.70 5.93
C ALA A 257 -9.64 -12.24 7.23
N GLU A 258 -10.97 -12.27 7.32
CA GLU A 258 -11.73 -11.89 8.52
C GLU A 258 -11.43 -12.82 9.72
N THR A 259 -11.11 -14.09 9.45
CA THR A 259 -10.80 -15.07 10.51
C THR A 259 -9.36 -14.95 11.01
N ILE A 260 -8.40 -14.73 10.12
CA ILE A 260 -6.96 -14.83 10.40
C ILE A 260 -6.36 -13.49 10.79
N VAL A 261 -6.79 -12.39 10.15
CA VAL A 261 -6.19 -11.07 10.37
C VAL A 261 -6.82 -10.38 11.59
N LYS A 262 -5.97 -10.01 12.53
CA LYS A 262 -6.35 -9.29 13.75
C LYS A 262 -5.71 -7.92 13.79
#